data_39f39222712cae7d7029310c118fce27
#
_entry.id   39f39222712cae7d7029310c118fce27
#
_cell.length_a   1.000
_cell.length_b   1.000
_cell.length_c   1.000
_cell.angle_alpha   90.00
_cell.angle_beta   90.00
_cell.angle_gamma   90.00
#
_symmetry.space_group_name_H-M   'P 1'
#
loop_
_entity.id
_entity.type
_entity.pdbx_description
1 polymer ?
#
loop_
_entity_poly.entity_id
_entity_poly.type
_entity_poly.pdbx_seq_one_letter_code
_entity_poly.pdbx_strand_id
1 'polypeptide(L)'
;TEMKQIGKQNRIRHIPAVQPGYYLTVQIHNHGSRKPPQDLMLQIEDGQNPQFPLPDIDVTQCFGTLPDLVPSFEKRYTYIPTADLLVQIPITNDRLILHQVEIDSLLEESGEDYLYVTSLAPATGKIGTRWECQFSAKSKQQVSYHLETGPEGMNVSPTGLMTWDIRPGITISKVPVLVRLQSQSGKELYHSFTITIPEAYKNAREQAELAAKQKAAEAKAKRE
;
A
#
# COMPACT_ATOMS: atom_id res chain seq x y z
N THR A 1 25.00 30.22 -26.48
CA THR A 1 24.61 29.18 -25.48
C THR A 1 23.10 29.23 -25.36
N GLU A 2 22.39 28.38 -26.14
CA GLU A 2 20.94 28.25 -26.09
C GLU A 2 20.55 27.53 -24.80
N MET A 3 19.86 28.23 -23.93
CA MET A 3 19.15 27.61 -22.82
C MET A 3 17.95 26.82 -23.41
N LYS A 4 18.12 25.49 -23.49
CA LYS A 4 16.98 24.58 -23.74
C LYS A 4 15.92 24.85 -22.68
N GLN A 5 14.77 25.37 -23.08
CA GLN A 5 13.57 25.39 -22.24
C GLN A 5 13.28 23.95 -21.82
N ILE A 6 13.49 23.67 -20.54
CA ILE A 6 13.03 22.41 -19.92
C ILE A 6 11.52 22.43 -20.05
N GLY A 7 11.00 21.53 -20.87
CA GLY A 7 9.58 21.44 -21.19
C GLY A 7 8.77 21.35 -19.90
N LYS A 8 7.64 22.06 -19.86
CA LYS A 8 6.65 21.99 -18.78
C LYS A 8 6.16 20.56 -18.65
N GLN A 9 6.73 19.80 -17.71
CA GLN A 9 6.30 18.42 -17.47
C GLN A 9 4.92 18.46 -16.82
N ASN A 10 3.97 17.76 -17.44
CA ASN A 10 2.68 17.46 -16.81
C ASN A 10 2.95 16.66 -15.52
N ARG A 11 2.22 16.97 -14.46
CA ARG A 11 2.34 16.27 -13.18
C ARG A 11 1.27 15.19 -13.11
N ILE A 12 1.70 13.97 -12.82
CA ILE A 12 0.78 12.89 -12.48
C ILE A 12 0.52 12.97 -10.98
N ARG A 13 -0.75 12.91 -10.60
CA ARG A 13 -1.19 12.78 -9.22
C ARG A 13 -1.65 11.35 -8.98
N HIS A 14 -1.19 10.78 -7.88
CA HIS A 14 -1.60 9.47 -7.42
C HIS A 14 -2.50 9.63 -6.21
N ILE A 15 -3.70 9.06 -6.28
CA ILE A 15 -4.71 9.08 -5.23
C ILE A 15 -4.87 7.63 -4.78
N PRO A 16 -4.37 7.26 -3.58
CA PRO A 16 -4.50 5.89 -3.10
C PRO A 16 -5.98 5.55 -2.88
N ALA A 17 -6.35 4.32 -3.20
CA ALA A 17 -7.64 3.77 -2.84
C ALA A 17 -7.71 3.49 -1.33
N VAL A 18 -8.90 3.15 -0.83
CA VAL A 18 -9.10 2.75 0.58
C VAL A 18 -8.34 1.46 0.91
N GLN A 19 -8.10 0.64 -0.10
CA GLN A 19 -7.32 -0.59 0.00
C GLN A 19 -6.00 -0.48 -0.76
N PRO A 20 -4.94 -1.16 -0.31
CA PRO A 20 -3.67 -1.21 -1.01
C PRO A 20 -3.81 -1.92 -2.37
N GLY A 21 -2.85 -1.66 -3.25
CA GLY A 21 -2.79 -2.25 -4.57
C GLY A 21 -3.56 -1.49 -5.66
N TYR A 22 -4.28 -0.43 -5.29
CA TYR A 22 -5.07 0.38 -6.22
C TYR A 22 -4.78 1.87 -6.05
N TYR A 23 -4.67 2.57 -7.17
CA TYR A 23 -4.50 4.02 -7.23
C TYR A 23 -5.39 4.60 -8.33
N LEU A 24 -5.90 5.79 -8.09
CA LEU A 24 -6.37 6.63 -9.17
C LEU A 24 -5.22 7.53 -9.60
N THR A 25 -5.04 7.68 -10.88
CA THR A 25 -4.06 8.62 -11.44
C THR A 25 -4.73 9.62 -12.33
N VAL A 26 -4.27 10.86 -12.27
CA VAL A 26 -4.75 11.94 -13.13
C VAL A 26 -3.58 12.78 -13.56
N GLN A 27 -3.57 13.15 -14.83
CA GLN A 27 -2.57 14.05 -15.37
C GLN A 27 -3.05 15.50 -15.25
N ILE A 28 -2.36 16.28 -14.41
CA ILE A 28 -2.66 17.69 -14.20
C ILE A 28 -1.65 18.53 -14.97
N HIS A 29 -2.15 19.50 -15.74
CA HIS A 29 -1.30 20.47 -16.40
C HIS A 29 -0.66 21.43 -15.38
N ASN A 30 0.54 21.91 -15.67
CA ASN A 30 1.31 22.77 -14.77
C ASN A 30 0.54 24.02 -14.31
N HIS A 31 0.93 24.53 -13.13
CA HIS A 31 0.45 25.80 -12.56
C HIS A 31 0.38 26.90 -13.62
N GLY A 32 -0.77 27.55 -13.75
CA GLY A 32 -1.05 28.57 -14.73
C GLY A 32 -1.66 28.10 -16.06
N SER A 33 -1.77 26.77 -16.27
CA SER A 33 -2.58 26.25 -17.37
C SER A 33 -4.07 26.37 -17.00
N ARG A 34 -4.87 26.96 -17.90
CA ARG A 34 -6.33 26.95 -17.79
C ARG A 34 -6.97 25.67 -18.36
N LYS A 35 -6.14 24.71 -18.77
CA LYS A 35 -6.63 23.43 -19.29
C LYS A 35 -7.08 22.55 -18.12
N PRO A 36 -8.25 21.91 -18.21
CA PRO A 36 -8.70 20.96 -17.22
C PRO A 36 -7.74 19.76 -17.12
N PRO A 37 -7.77 18.98 -16.02
CA PRO A 37 -7.09 17.71 -15.93
C PRO A 37 -7.50 16.79 -17.09
N GLN A 38 -6.63 15.85 -17.42
CA GLN A 38 -6.97 14.78 -18.35
C GLN A 38 -7.79 13.70 -17.63
N ASP A 39 -8.18 12.68 -18.39
CA ASP A 39 -8.99 11.58 -17.90
C ASP A 39 -8.44 10.96 -16.62
N LEU A 40 -9.35 10.54 -15.76
CA LEU A 40 -9.02 9.75 -14.58
C LEU A 40 -8.70 8.32 -15.01
N MET A 41 -7.62 7.80 -14.46
CA MET A 41 -7.19 6.43 -14.72
C MET A 41 -7.22 5.63 -13.42
N LEU A 42 -7.68 4.41 -13.46
CA LEU A 42 -7.46 3.44 -12.40
C LEU A 42 -6.15 2.70 -12.68
N GLN A 43 -5.31 2.55 -11.68
CA GLN A 43 -4.02 1.85 -11.76
C GLN A 43 -3.96 0.79 -10.68
N ILE A 44 -3.47 -0.40 -11.03
CA ILE A 44 -3.15 -1.45 -10.05
C ILE A 44 -1.63 -1.53 -9.83
N GLU A 45 -1.24 -1.85 -8.59
CA GLU A 45 0.16 -2.02 -8.19
C GLU A 45 0.57 -3.49 -8.39
N ASP A 46 0.99 -3.85 -9.59
CA ASP A 46 1.36 -5.21 -9.97
C ASP A 46 2.82 -5.32 -10.49
N GLY A 47 3.62 -4.29 -10.26
CA GLY A 47 5.00 -4.20 -10.78
C GLY A 47 5.11 -3.67 -12.20
N GLN A 48 4.07 -3.81 -13.03
CA GLN A 48 3.96 -3.19 -14.37
C GLN A 48 3.04 -1.97 -14.35
N ASN A 49 2.23 -1.86 -13.30
CA ASN A 49 1.32 -0.73 -13.05
C ASN A 49 0.38 -0.42 -14.23
N PRO A 50 -0.39 -1.39 -14.74
CA PRO A 50 -1.31 -1.14 -15.84
C PRO A 50 -2.34 -0.09 -15.44
N GLN A 51 -2.73 0.74 -16.42
CA GLN A 51 -3.66 1.84 -16.23
C GLN A 51 -4.91 1.61 -17.09
N PHE A 52 -6.08 1.80 -16.47
CA PHE A 52 -7.37 1.65 -17.10
C PHE A 52 -8.10 3.00 -17.13
N PRO A 53 -8.49 3.51 -18.31
CA PRO A 53 -9.20 4.78 -18.39
C PRO A 53 -10.60 4.65 -17.77
N LEU A 54 -11.04 5.72 -17.11
CA LEU A 54 -12.37 5.89 -16.57
C LEU A 54 -13.09 7.03 -17.31
N PRO A 55 -13.50 6.83 -18.57
CA PRO A 55 -13.94 7.91 -19.46
C PRO A 55 -15.24 8.57 -19.01
N ASP A 56 -16.10 7.85 -18.29
CA ASP A 56 -17.41 8.34 -17.85
C ASP A 56 -17.33 9.27 -16.63
N ILE A 57 -16.11 9.51 -16.12
CA ILE A 57 -15.89 10.34 -14.94
C ILE A 57 -15.44 11.73 -15.35
N ASP A 58 -16.35 12.69 -15.24
CA ASP A 58 -16.05 14.09 -15.54
C ASP A 58 -15.17 14.73 -14.46
N VAL A 59 -13.88 14.72 -14.69
CA VAL A 59 -12.88 15.31 -13.78
C VAL A 59 -12.99 16.83 -13.67
N THR A 60 -13.63 17.49 -14.63
CA THR A 60 -13.77 18.96 -14.63
C THR A 60 -14.64 19.44 -13.48
N GLN A 61 -15.57 18.62 -12.99
CA GLN A 61 -16.40 18.94 -11.83
C GLN A 61 -15.62 19.12 -10.53
N CYS A 62 -14.40 18.57 -10.46
CA CYS A 62 -13.51 18.72 -9.30
C CYS A 62 -12.40 19.75 -9.53
N PHE A 63 -12.39 20.40 -10.68
CA PHE A 63 -11.35 21.35 -11.07
C PHE A 63 -11.86 22.79 -11.01
N GLY A 64 -11.11 23.69 -10.36
CA GLY A 64 -11.44 25.11 -10.31
C GLY A 64 -10.41 25.90 -9.50
N THR A 65 -10.44 27.22 -9.69
CA THR A 65 -9.65 28.18 -8.93
C THR A 65 -10.47 28.64 -7.72
N LEU A 66 -10.42 27.90 -6.62
CA LEU A 66 -11.03 28.35 -5.37
C LEU A 66 -9.93 28.63 -4.33
N PRO A 67 -10.18 29.57 -3.40
CA PRO A 67 -9.21 29.92 -2.37
C PRO A 67 -8.90 28.77 -1.41
N ASP A 68 -7.86 28.90 -0.61
CA ASP A 68 -7.17 27.92 0.24
C ASP A 68 -8.00 27.08 1.23
N LEU A 69 -9.31 27.26 1.26
CA LEU A 69 -10.24 26.58 2.18
C LEU A 69 -10.93 25.33 1.58
N VAL A 70 -10.59 24.94 0.37
CA VAL A 70 -11.26 23.84 -0.34
C VAL A 70 -10.38 22.59 -0.29
N PRO A 71 -10.96 21.39 -0.10
CA PRO A 71 -10.19 20.16 -0.23
C PRO A 71 -9.40 20.12 -1.52
N SER A 72 -8.14 19.74 -1.45
CA SER A 72 -7.31 19.56 -2.65
C SER A 72 -7.95 18.56 -3.61
N PHE A 73 -7.60 18.65 -4.88
CA PHE A 73 -8.13 17.76 -5.92
C PHE A 73 -8.08 16.27 -5.50
N GLU A 74 -6.99 15.85 -4.88
CA GLU A 74 -6.76 14.46 -4.45
C GLU A 74 -7.76 14.00 -3.37
N LYS A 75 -8.28 14.93 -2.56
CA LYS A 75 -9.27 14.62 -1.52
C LYS A 75 -10.71 14.56 -2.02
N ARG A 76 -10.91 14.79 -3.32
CA ARG A 76 -12.23 14.80 -3.95
C ARG A 76 -12.61 13.46 -4.57
N TYR A 77 -11.69 12.51 -4.55
CA TYR A 77 -11.91 11.17 -5.06
C TYR A 77 -11.58 10.15 -3.98
N THR A 78 -12.44 9.16 -3.85
CA THR A 78 -12.20 8.01 -2.98
C THR A 78 -12.65 6.76 -3.70
N TYR A 79 -11.72 5.86 -4.03
CA TYR A 79 -12.05 4.56 -4.61
C TYR A 79 -12.11 3.50 -3.52
N ILE A 80 -13.22 2.73 -3.51
CA ILE A 80 -13.52 1.66 -2.57
C ILE A 80 -13.61 0.35 -3.36
N PRO A 81 -12.49 -0.36 -3.57
CA PRO A 81 -12.43 -1.55 -4.43
C PRO A 81 -13.40 -2.66 -4.05
N THR A 82 -13.61 -2.89 -2.74
CA THR A 82 -14.56 -3.92 -2.26
C THR A 82 -16.04 -3.65 -2.55
N ALA A 83 -16.35 -2.42 -2.89
CA ALA A 83 -17.71 -2.01 -3.24
C ALA A 83 -17.86 -1.66 -4.73
N ASP A 84 -16.78 -1.81 -5.51
CA ASP A 84 -16.69 -1.35 -6.91
C ASP A 84 -17.17 0.10 -7.08
N LEU A 85 -16.82 0.96 -6.09
CA LEU A 85 -17.39 2.27 -5.96
C LEU A 85 -16.30 3.36 -5.99
N LEU A 86 -16.43 4.31 -6.89
CA LEU A 86 -15.70 5.57 -6.86
C LEU A 86 -16.62 6.69 -6.41
N VAL A 87 -16.25 7.35 -5.33
CA VAL A 87 -16.93 8.54 -4.80
C VAL A 87 -16.21 9.79 -5.30
N GLN A 88 -16.95 10.70 -5.90
CA GLN A 88 -16.48 11.99 -6.39
C GLN A 88 -17.20 13.14 -5.67
N ILE A 89 -16.44 14.13 -5.19
CA ILE A 89 -16.96 15.33 -4.53
C ILE A 89 -16.75 16.53 -5.47
N PRO A 90 -17.78 17.06 -6.12
CA PRO A 90 -17.66 18.23 -6.96
C PRO A 90 -17.15 19.46 -6.19
N ILE A 91 -16.63 20.44 -6.94
CA ILE A 91 -16.10 21.68 -6.35
C ILE A 91 -17.18 22.48 -5.61
N THR A 92 -18.45 22.29 -5.97
CA THR A 92 -19.62 22.90 -5.30
C THR A 92 -19.83 22.40 -3.88
N ASN A 93 -19.28 21.22 -3.52
CA ASN A 93 -19.42 20.56 -2.22
C ASN A 93 -20.87 20.34 -1.76
N ASP A 94 -21.81 20.26 -2.68
CA ASP A 94 -23.26 20.16 -2.42
C ASP A 94 -23.79 18.72 -2.55
N ARG A 95 -23.00 17.82 -3.12
CA ARG A 95 -23.39 16.43 -3.37
C ARG A 95 -22.18 15.49 -3.43
N LEU A 96 -22.46 14.19 -3.33
CA LEU A 96 -21.56 13.11 -3.70
C LEU A 96 -22.06 12.52 -5.03
N ILE A 97 -21.12 12.28 -5.94
CA ILE A 97 -21.39 11.53 -7.16
C ILE A 97 -20.77 10.16 -6.98
N LEU A 98 -21.58 9.13 -7.21
CA LEU A 98 -21.17 7.75 -7.06
C LEU A 98 -21.07 7.11 -8.45
N HIS A 99 -19.90 6.55 -8.75
CA HIS A 99 -19.65 5.85 -10.00
C HIS A 99 -19.36 4.39 -9.69
N GLN A 100 -20.01 3.48 -10.40
CA GLN A 100 -19.66 2.06 -10.36
C GLN A 100 -18.44 1.82 -11.22
N VAL A 101 -17.39 1.20 -10.64
CA VAL A 101 -16.13 0.90 -11.31
C VAL A 101 -15.77 -0.55 -11.03
N GLU A 102 -16.23 -1.43 -11.89
CA GLU A 102 -15.99 -2.88 -11.79
C GLU A 102 -14.59 -3.21 -12.32
N ILE A 103 -13.61 -3.26 -11.40
CA ILE A 103 -12.23 -3.50 -11.78
C ILE A 103 -12.03 -4.87 -12.46
N ASP A 104 -12.78 -5.88 -12.07
CA ASP A 104 -12.64 -7.21 -12.66
C ASP A 104 -13.01 -7.20 -14.15
N SER A 105 -14.08 -6.49 -14.51
CA SER A 105 -14.48 -6.29 -15.90
C SER A 105 -13.41 -5.53 -16.69
N LEU A 106 -12.86 -4.45 -16.12
CA LEU A 106 -11.79 -3.67 -16.75
C LEU A 106 -10.53 -4.52 -16.99
N LEU A 107 -10.18 -5.38 -16.05
CA LEU A 107 -9.03 -6.28 -16.14
C LEU A 107 -9.25 -7.38 -17.20
N GLU A 108 -10.44 -7.93 -17.28
CA GLU A 108 -10.78 -8.93 -18.29
C GLU A 108 -10.76 -8.34 -19.71
N GLU A 109 -11.39 -7.19 -19.90
CA GLU A 109 -11.46 -6.47 -21.17
C GLU A 109 -10.09 -6.02 -21.68
N SER A 110 -9.17 -5.66 -20.78
CA SER A 110 -7.83 -5.22 -21.16
C SER A 110 -7.01 -6.30 -21.87
N GLY A 111 -7.31 -7.58 -21.64
CA GLY A 111 -6.49 -8.69 -22.13
C GLY A 111 -5.15 -8.87 -21.39
N GLU A 112 -4.76 -7.90 -20.56
CA GLU A 112 -3.49 -7.91 -19.82
C GLU A 112 -3.42 -9.05 -18.80
N ASP A 113 -2.22 -9.60 -18.62
CA ASP A 113 -1.93 -10.49 -17.49
C ASP A 113 -1.65 -9.65 -16.25
N TYR A 114 -2.33 -9.95 -15.15
CA TYR A 114 -2.22 -9.19 -13.91
C TYR A 114 -1.95 -10.10 -12.71
N LEU A 115 -1.24 -9.56 -11.72
CA LEU A 115 -1.01 -10.18 -10.43
C LEU A 115 -0.88 -9.07 -9.39
N TYR A 116 -1.82 -8.96 -8.44
CA TYR A 116 -1.77 -7.96 -7.38
C TYR A 116 -2.41 -8.46 -6.10
N VAL A 117 -1.98 -7.87 -4.96
CA VAL A 117 -2.45 -8.25 -3.62
C VAL A 117 -3.74 -7.51 -3.30
N THR A 118 -4.72 -8.24 -2.76
CA THR A 118 -6.03 -7.70 -2.35
C THR A 118 -6.27 -7.75 -0.85
N SER A 119 -5.44 -8.49 -0.10
CA SER A 119 -5.54 -8.61 1.36
C SER A 119 -4.73 -7.55 2.09
N LEU A 120 -5.18 -7.19 3.28
CA LEU A 120 -4.44 -6.38 4.25
C LEU A 120 -3.89 -7.29 5.35
N ALA A 121 -2.58 -7.27 5.52
CA ALA A 121 -1.96 -7.95 6.65
C ALA A 121 -2.25 -7.18 7.96
N PRO A 122 -2.60 -7.86 9.07
CA PRO A 122 -2.73 -7.22 10.37
C PRO A 122 -1.42 -6.52 10.75
N ALA A 123 -1.47 -5.21 10.97
CA ALA A 123 -0.29 -4.37 11.21
C ALA A 123 0.35 -4.61 12.58
N THR A 124 -0.33 -5.32 13.49
CA THR A 124 0.12 -5.54 14.86
C THR A 124 0.10 -7.02 15.23
N GLY A 125 1.05 -7.42 16.08
CA GLY A 125 1.09 -8.72 16.72
C GLY A 125 1.24 -8.58 18.23
N LYS A 126 0.87 -9.62 18.97
CA LYS A 126 0.94 -9.68 20.43
C LYS A 126 1.81 -10.85 20.89
N ILE A 127 2.68 -10.61 21.85
CA ILE A 127 3.54 -11.65 22.43
C ILE A 127 2.70 -12.77 23.05
N GLY A 128 3.07 -14.01 22.82
CA GLY A 128 2.40 -15.20 23.34
C GLY A 128 1.13 -15.58 22.58
N THR A 129 0.86 -14.95 21.43
CA THR A 129 -0.28 -15.31 20.56
C THR A 129 0.20 -15.69 19.18
N ARG A 130 -0.68 -16.38 18.46
CA ARG A 130 -0.49 -16.68 17.05
C ARG A 130 -1.00 -15.51 16.21
N TRP A 131 -0.15 -14.99 15.35
CA TRP A 131 -0.50 -14.04 14.32
C TRP A 131 -0.86 -14.80 13.05
N GLU A 132 -1.97 -14.45 12.44
CA GLU A 132 -2.47 -15.10 11.22
C GLU A 132 -2.94 -14.05 10.22
N CYS A 133 -2.72 -14.34 8.95
CA CYS A 133 -3.21 -13.54 7.83
C CYS A 133 -3.51 -14.46 6.65
N GLN A 134 -4.75 -14.44 6.14
CA GLN A 134 -5.03 -15.00 4.84
C GLN A 134 -4.59 -14.01 3.78
N PHE A 135 -3.46 -14.29 3.17
CA PHE A 135 -2.92 -13.51 2.08
C PHE A 135 -3.67 -13.85 0.80
N SER A 136 -4.23 -12.84 0.14
CA SER A 136 -5.04 -13.02 -1.06
C SER A 136 -4.50 -12.16 -2.19
N ALA A 137 -4.51 -12.70 -3.40
CA ALA A 137 -4.12 -12.01 -4.61
C ALA A 137 -5.12 -12.28 -5.73
N LYS A 138 -5.25 -11.34 -6.65
CA LYS A 138 -5.97 -11.52 -7.91
C LYS A 138 -5.00 -11.74 -9.05
N SER A 139 -5.30 -12.73 -9.89
CA SER A 139 -4.57 -13.08 -11.11
C SER A 139 -5.49 -13.89 -12.01
N LYS A 140 -5.25 -13.87 -13.33
CA LYS A 140 -5.91 -14.78 -14.29
C LYS A 140 -5.53 -16.25 -14.08
N GLN A 141 -4.42 -16.49 -13.39
CA GLN A 141 -3.81 -17.80 -13.21
C GLN A 141 -3.72 -18.15 -11.72
N GLN A 142 -3.51 -19.41 -11.42
CA GLN A 142 -3.23 -19.84 -10.05
C GLN A 142 -1.95 -19.18 -9.54
N VAL A 143 -1.98 -18.76 -8.26
CA VAL A 143 -0.88 -18.05 -7.58
C VAL A 143 -0.27 -18.94 -6.52
N SER A 144 1.04 -18.99 -6.49
CA SER A 144 1.84 -19.57 -5.40
C SER A 144 2.44 -18.47 -4.53
N TYR A 145 2.63 -18.76 -3.25
CA TYR A 145 3.11 -17.82 -2.24
C TYR A 145 4.39 -18.34 -1.61
N HIS A 146 5.41 -17.49 -1.53
CA HIS A 146 6.72 -17.80 -0.95
C HIS A 146 7.13 -16.74 0.04
N LEU A 147 7.52 -17.15 1.25
CA LEU A 147 8.09 -16.26 2.24
C LEU A 147 9.57 -16.06 1.94
N GLU A 148 9.95 -14.87 1.49
CA GLU A 148 11.34 -14.52 1.19
C GLU A 148 12.07 -13.97 2.42
N THR A 149 11.37 -13.19 3.24
CA THR A 149 11.89 -12.64 4.49
C THR A 149 10.79 -12.62 5.53
N GLY A 150 11.11 -13.06 6.74
CA GLY A 150 10.19 -13.05 7.87
C GLY A 150 10.88 -13.45 9.17
N PRO A 151 10.19 -13.36 10.30
CA PRO A 151 10.72 -13.79 11.58
C PRO A 151 10.85 -15.32 11.63
N GLU A 152 11.71 -15.79 12.51
CA GLU A 152 11.87 -17.23 12.74
C GLU A 152 10.53 -17.88 13.13
N GLY A 153 10.20 -19.00 12.46
CA GLY A 153 8.96 -19.74 12.69
C GLY A 153 7.73 -19.21 11.95
N MET A 154 7.87 -18.14 11.15
CA MET A 154 6.80 -17.71 10.23
C MET A 154 6.73 -18.65 9.03
N ASN A 155 5.53 -19.00 8.62
CA ASN A 155 5.27 -19.85 7.46
C ASN A 155 4.14 -19.28 6.60
N VAL A 156 4.16 -19.63 5.32
CA VAL A 156 3.07 -19.39 4.36
C VAL A 156 2.65 -20.72 3.73
N SER A 157 1.36 -20.98 3.70
CA SER A 157 0.79 -22.16 3.03
C SER A 157 0.71 -21.95 1.51
N PRO A 158 0.56 -23.02 0.72
CA PRO A 158 0.32 -22.90 -0.72
C PRO A 158 -0.94 -22.09 -1.08
N THR A 159 -1.90 -21.98 -0.15
CA THR A 159 -3.14 -21.21 -0.31
C THR A 159 -3.04 -19.77 0.22
N GLY A 160 -1.84 -19.34 0.65
CA GLY A 160 -1.60 -17.99 1.14
C GLY A 160 -1.92 -17.76 2.62
N LEU A 161 -2.23 -18.80 3.41
CA LEU A 161 -2.36 -18.63 4.86
C LEU A 161 -0.99 -18.47 5.49
N MET A 162 -0.72 -17.26 6.01
CA MET A 162 0.49 -16.96 6.77
C MET A 162 0.23 -17.12 8.25
N THR A 163 1.18 -17.73 8.94
CA THR A 163 1.09 -17.97 10.38
C THR A 163 2.43 -17.73 11.07
N TRP A 164 2.38 -17.16 12.28
CA TRP A 164 3.56 -16.91 13.09
C TRP A 164 3.22 -16.95 14.58
N ASP A 165 3.84 -17.86 15.32
CA ASP A 165 3.71 -17.92 16.78
C ASP A 165 4.71 -16.95 17.42
N ILE A 166 4.19 -15.83 17.95
CA ILE A 166 5.00 -14.75 18.55
C ILE A 166 5.46 -15.19 19.96
N ARG A 167 6.70 -15.67 20.04
CA ARG A 167 7.26 -16.23 21.27
C ARG A 167 7.52 -15.14 22.33
N PRO A 168 7.43 -15.51 23.64
CA PRO A 168 7.93 -14.64 24.70
C PRO A 168 9.42 -14.31 24.51
N GLY A 169 9.83 -13.11 24.94
CA GLY A 169 11.23 -12.68 24.88
C GLY A 169 11.66 -12.01 23.58
N ILE A 170 10.75 -11.85 22.60
CA ILE A 170 11.05 -11.09 21.40
C ILE A 170 11.35 -9.63 21.75
N THR A 171 12.44 -9.08 21.19
CA THR A 171 12.90 -7.69 21.42
C THR A 171 12.76 -6.80 20.21
N ILE A 172 12.46 -7.38 19.05
CA ILE A 172 12.30 -6.66 17.79
C ILE A 172 10.86 -6.15 17.71
N SER A 173 10.67 -4.83 17.81
CA SER A 173 9.35 -4.19 17.80
C SER A 173 8.76 -3.97 16.41
N LYS A 174 9.58 -3.98 15.36
CA LYS A 174 9.16 -3.85 13.96
C LYS A 174 9.76 -5.02 13.17
N VAL A 175 8.90 -5.91 12.72
CA VAL A 175 9.27 -7.12 12.00
C VAL A 175 8.92 -6.96 10.52
N PRO A 176 9.92 -6.77 9.64
CA PRO A 176 9.68 -6.70 8.21
C PRO A 176 9.37 -8.10 7.66
N VAL A 177 8.43 -8.16 6.75
CA VAL A 177 8.03 -9.38 6.03
C VAL A 177 8.04 -9.09 4.54
N LEU A 178 8.59 -10.01 3.75
CA LEU A 178 8.58 -9.98 2.30
C LEU A 178 8.01 -11.30 1.77
N VAL A 179 6.97 -11.21 0.98
CA VAL A 179 6.31 -12.34 0.33
C VAL A 179 6.48 -12.19 -1.18
N ARG A 180 6.93 -13.23 -1.84
CA ARG A 180 6.91 -13.34 -3.29
C ARG A 180 5.67 -14.12 -3.72
N LEU A 181 4.91 -13.55 -4.61
CA LEU A 181 3.80 -14.18 -5.30
C LEU A 181 4.24 -14.52 -6.72
N GLN A 182 3.87 -15.67 -7.20
CA GLN A 182 4.17 -16.10 -8.56
C GLN A 182 2.94 -16.73 -9.19
N SER A 183 2.52 -16.22 -10.36
CA SER A 183 1.46 -16.82 -11.16
C SER A 183 2.01 -17.97 -12.03
N GLN A 184 1.12 -18.83 -12.51
CA GLN A 184 1.52 -19.89 -13.46
C GLN A 184 2.03 -19.36 -14.80
N SER A 185 1.70 -18.13 -15.18
CA SER A 185 2.27 -17.45 -16.36
C SER A 185 3.74 -17.03 -16.15
N GLY A 186 4.26 -17.14 -14.93
CA GLY A 186 5.62 -16.70 -14.58
C GLY A 186 5.71 -15.24 -14.12
N LYS A 187 4.58 -14.53 -14.01
CA LYS A 187 4.57 -13.17 -13.46
C LYS A 187 4.85 -13.22 -11.96
N GLU A 188 5.77 -12.38 -11.49
CA GLU A 188 6.16 -12.30 -10.08
C GLU A 188 5.82 -10.93 -9.50
N LEU A 189 5.42 -10.94 -8.22
CA LEU A 189 5.17 -9.75 -7.43
C LEU A 189 5.79 -9.92 -6.04
N TYR A 190 6.53 -8.91 -5.60
CA TYR A 190 7.09 -8.83 -4.26
C TYR A 190 6.29 -7.87 -3.41
N HIS A 191 5.68 -8.38 -2.34
CA HIS A 191 4.88 -7.57 -1.43
C HIS A 191 5.53 -7.52 -0.05
N SER A 192 5.77 -6.31 0.44
CA SER A 192 6.40 -6.09 1.75
C SER A 192 5.45 -5.40 2.72
N PHE A 193 5.48 -5.82 3.98
CA PHE A 193 4.77 -5.18 5.06
C PHE A 193 5.55 -5.31 6.38
N THR A 194 5.10 -4.61 7.42
CA THR A 194 5.74 -4.65 8.73
C THR A 194 4.73 -4.98 9.81
N ILE A 195 5.04 -5.97 10.64
CA ILE A 195 4.27 -6.29 11.83
C ILE A 195 4.88 -5.56 13.03
N THR A 196 4.09 -4.76 13.73
CA THR A 196 4.53 -4.05 14.93
C THR A 196 4.17 -4.87 16.17
N ILE A 197 5.16 -5.09 17.05
CA ILE A 197 5.00 -5.76 18.34
C ILE A 197 5.25 -4.74 19.46
N PRO A 198 4.20 -4.07 19.98
CA PRO A 198 4.37 -2.97 20.94
C PRO A 198 5.07 -3.41 22.23
N GLU A 199 4.80 -4.62 22.72
CA GLU A 199 5.40 -5.15 23.95
C GLU A 199 6.91 -5.44 23.79
N ALA A 200 7.40 -5.72 22.60
CA ALA A 200 8.81 -6.01 22.35
C ALA A 200 9.72 -4.81 22.66
N TYR A 201 9.19 -3.59 22.53
CA TYR A 201 9.93 -2.38 22.91
C TYR A 201 10.23 -2.34 24.43
N LYS A 202 9.28 -2.77 25.27
CA LYS A 202 9.48 -2.86 26.71
C LYS A 202 10.52 -3.93 27.06
N ASN A 203 10.41 -5.11 26.45
CA ASN A 203 11.37 -6.20 26.63
C ASN A 203 12.79 -5.77 26.25
N ALA A 204 12.96 -5.10 25.13
CA ALA A 204 14.27 -4.61 24.69
C ALA A 204 14.89 -3.62 25.67
N ARG A 205 14.07 -2.71 26.21
CA ARG A 205 14.51 -1.74 27.24
C ARG A 205 14.91 -2.41 28.54
N GLU A 206 14.10 -3.33 29.04
CA GLU A 206 14.40 -4.08 30.27
C GLU A 206 15.68 -4.91 30.15
N GLN A 207 15.87 -5.58 28.98
CA GLN A 207 17.11 -6.33 28.73
C GLN A 207 18.33 -5.40 28.64
N ALA A 208 18.22 -4.24 28.03
CA ALA A 208 19.29 -3.25 27.96
C ALA A 208 19.67 -2.72 29.35
N GLU A 209 18.69 -2.44 30.22
CA GLU A 209 18.90 -2.00 31.59
C GLU A 209 19.59 -3.11 32.44
N LEU A 210 19.18 -4.37 32.27
CA LEU A 210 19.77 -5.51 32.97
C LEU A 210 21.22 -5.73 32.54
N ALA A 211 21.48 -5.68 31.24
CA ALA A 211 22.85 -5.81 30.69
C ALA A 211 23.77 -4.68 31.16
N ALA A 212 23.24 -3.47 31.25
CA ALA A 212 24.01 -2.33 31.79
C ALA A 212 24.36 -2.52 33.28
N LYS A 213 23.41 -3.00 34.09
CA LYS A 213 23.66 -3.33 35.50
C LYS A 213 24.69 -4.43 35.69
N GLN A 214 24.65 -5.49 34.87
CA GLN A 214 25.63 -6.57 34.90
C GLN A 214 27.03 -6.06 34.55
N LYS A 215 27.20 -5.29 33.46
CA LYS A 215 28.47 -4.70 33.10
C LYS A 215 29.03 -3.77 34.18
N ALA A 216 28.18 -2.99 34.85
CA ALA A 216 28.60 -2.14 35.95
C ALA A 216 29.09 -2.93 37.17
N ALA A 217 28.41 -4.03 37.51
CA ALA A 217 28.79 -4.94 38.59
C ALA A 217 30.14 -5.63 38.29
N GLU A 218 30.34 -6.13 37.08
CA GLU A 218 31.60 -6.73 36.64
C GLU A 218 32.78 -5.73 36.66
N ALA A 219 32.52 -4.49 36.23
CA ALA A 219 33.55 -3.43 36.25
C ALA A 219 33.93 -3.05 37.70
N LYS A 220 32.98 -3.13 38.64
CA LYS A 220 33.26 -2.88 40.06
C LYS A 220 34.08 -4.03 40.69
N ALA A 221 33.73 -5.27 40.40
CA ALA A 221 34.45 -6.45 40.89
C ALA A 221 35.88 -6.59 40.37
N LYS A 222 36.21 -5.98 39.20
CA LYS A 222 37.57 -5.92 38.67
C LYS A 222 38.44 -4.82 39.26
N ARG A 223 37.86 -3.90 40.04
CA ARG A 223 38.58 -2.77 40.70
C ARG A 223 38.86 -3.00 42.15
N GLU A 224 38.22 -3.99 42.75
CA GLU A 224 38.52 -4.55 44.07
C GLU A 224 39.54 -5.72 43.99
#